data_c0940a074da9a7d5a3b19d03cd8782b1
#
_entry.id   c0940a074da9a7d5a3b19d03cd8782b1
#
_cell.length_a   1.000
_cell.length_b   1.000
_cell.length_c   1.000
_cell.angle_alpha   90.00
_cell.angle_beta   90.00
_cell.angle_gamma   90.00
#
_symmetry.space_group_name_H-M   'P 1'
#
loop_
_entity.id
_entity.type
_entity.pdbx_description
1 polymer ?
#
loop_
_entity_poly.entity_id
_entity_poly.type
_entity_poly.pdbx_seq_one_letter_code
_entity_poly.pdbx_strand_id
1 'polypeptide(L)'
;MIDGSVKMTESVAMSQYIVDKYGPSKLQVNKTESDYGNYLNWLHHSDATLTFPQTVFMRYKLQEPGIADNAATGYRKWFVARLRLLEKELADREYLCCDRFTIADICVGYALYLAKLLKINEAFTPNI
;
A
#
# COMPACT_ATOMS: atom_id res chain seq x y z
N MET A 1 4.34 16.39 5.91
CA MET A 1 3.41 16.89 6.95
C MET A 1 4.20 17.64 8.02
N ILE A 2 3.64 18.71 8.58
CA ILE A 2 4.19 19.42 9.73
C ILE A 2 3.09 19.50 10.80
N ASP A 3 3.45 19.19 12.04
CA ASP A 3 2.57 19.29 13.20
C ASP A 3 3.36 19.79 14.40
N GLY A 4 3.30 21.08 14.70
CA GLY A 4 4.16 21.75 15.65
C GLY A 4 5.65 21.62 15.23
N SER A 5 6.46 20.98 16.09
CA SER A 5 7.88 20.70 15.81
C SER A 5 8.12 19.41 15.03
N VAL A 6 7.09 18.57 14.86
CA VAL A 6 7.20 17.28 14.14
C VAL A 6 7.16 17.52 12.64
N LYS A 7 8.16 16.99 11.92
CA LYS A 7 8.21 16.98 10.45
C LYS A 7 8.27 15.54 9.96
N MET A 8 7.36 15.16 9.06
CA MET A 8 7.28 13.79 8.53
C MET A 8 7.23 13.81 7.01
N THR A 9 7.85 12.82 6.39
CA THR A 9 7.92 12.62 4.93
C THR A 9 7.20 11.36 4.47
N GLU A 10 7.14 10.33 5.33
CA GLU A 10 6.59 9.02 4.97
C GLU A 10 5.07 9.00 5.11
N SER A 11 4.34 8.75 4.03
CA SER A 11 2.87 8.83 3.98
C SER A 11 2.18 7.82 4.90
N VAL A 12 2.69 6.60 4.98
CA VAL A 12 2.15 5.55 5.87
C VAL A 12 2.35 5.94 7.33
N ALA A 13 3.55 6.42 7.69
CA ALA A 13 3.82 6.91 9.04
C ALA A 13 2.97 8.14 9.40
N MET A 14 2.73 9.05 8.45
CA MET A 14 1.83 10.19 8.65
C MET A 14 0.40 9.73 8.92
N SER A 15 -0.11 8.75 8.16
CA SER A 15 -1.45 8.20 8.35
C SER A 15 -1.60 7.58 9.74
N GLN A 16 -0.63 6.77 10.16
CA GLN A 16 -0.61 6.17 11.49
C GLN A 16 -0.51 7.24 12.60
N TYR A 17 0.40 8.21 12.45
CA TYR A 17 0.54 9.31 13.39
C TYR A 17 -0.76 10.10 13.60
N ILE A 18 -1.49 10.37 12.51
CA ILE A 18 -2.74 11.12 12.59
C ILE A 18 -3.80 10.35 13.41
N VAL A 19 -4.01 9.06 13.11
CA VAL A 19 -5.03 8.28 13.83
C VAL A 19 -4.63 7.98 15.27
N ASP A 20 -3.34 7.84 15.55
CA ASP A 20 -2.83 7.60 16.90
C ASP A 20 -2.91 8.88 17.77
N LYS A 21 -2.54 10.02 17.20
CA LYS A 21 -2.45 11.27 17.95
C LYS A 21 -3.80 11.98 18.10
N TYR A 22 -4.62 11.97 17.07
CA TYR A 22 -5.89 12.70 17.01
C TYR A 22 -7.12 11.77 17.14
N GLY A 23 -6.88 10.52 17.52
CA GLY A 23 -7.93 9.55 17.82
C GLY A 23 -8.66 9.82 19.15
N PRO A 24 -9.54 8.91 19.56
CA PRO A 24 -9.80 7.60 18.94
C PRO A 24 -10.50 7.70 17.57
N SER A 25 -10.11 6.83 16.64
CA SER A 25 -10.67 6.77 15.29
C SER A 25 -10.98 5.32 14.88
N LYS A 26 -12.11 5.11 14.19
CA LYS A 26 -12.45 3.82 13.59
C LYS A 26 -11.48 3.41 12.47
N LEU A 27 -10.69 4.35 11.96
CA LEU A 27 -9.65 4.08 10.95
C LEU A 27 -8.41 3.41 11.54
N GLN A 28 -8.28 3.40 12.85
CA GLN A 28 -7.20 2.74 13.57
C GLN A 28 -7.62 1.32 14.00
N VAL A 29 -6.63 0.41 14.05
CA VAL A 29 -6.76 -0.87 14.75
C VAL A 29 -5.95 -0.78 16.04
N ASN A 30 -6.60 -1.01 17.18
CA ASN A 30 -5.97 -0.91 18.49
C ASN A 30 -5.09 -2.13 18.77
N LYS A 31 -4.07 -1.96 19.61
CA LYS A 31 -3.13 -3.03 20.00
C LYS A 31 -3.78 -4.25 20.64
N THR A 32 -4.99 -4.09 21.18
CA THR A 32 -5.77 -5.15 21.82
C THR A 32 -6.69 -5.89 20.86
N GLU A 33 -6.87 -5.42 19.64
CA GLU A 33 -7.68 -6.09 18.62
C GLU A 33 -6.87 -7.23 17.96
N SER A 34 -7.54 -8.34 17.63
CA SER A 34 -6.91 -9.54 17.07
C SER A 34 -6.16 -9.28 15.76
N ASP A 35 -6.66 -8.36 14.94
CA ASP A 35 -6.08 -8.01 13.64
C ASP A 35 -4.95 -6.98 13.71
N TYR A 36 -4.52 -6.55 14.90
CA TYR A 36 -3.47 -5.53 15.02
C TYR A 36 -2.17 -5.90 14.28
N GLY A 37 -1.75 -7.16 14.37
CA GLY A 37 -0.57 -7.64 13.64
C GLY A 37 -0.75 -7.58 12.12
N ASN A 38 -1.91 -7.99 11.61
CA ASN A 38 -2.26 -7.88 10.19
C ASN A 38 -2.31 -6.43 9.73
N TYR A 39 -2.89 -5.55 10.54
CA TYR A 39 -2.94 -4.12 10.26
C TYR A 39 -1.54 -3.51 10.08
N LEU A 40 -0.60 -3.78 11.00
CA LEU A 40 0.78 -3.32 10.85
C LEU A 40 1.42 -3.91 9.58
N ASN A 41 1.20 -5.20 9.33
CA ASN A 41 1.71 -5.86 8.14
C ASN A 41 1.21 -5.18 6.85
N TRP A 42 -0.09 -4.87 6.75
CA TRP A 42 -0.66 -4.22 5.58
C TRP A 42 -0.16 -2.79 5.39
N LEU A 43 0.04 -2.03 6.46
CA LEU A 43 0.64 -0.70 6.39
C LEU A 43 2.02 -0.76 5.73
N HIS A 44 2.90 -1.63 6.23
CA HIS A 44 4.26 -1.76 5.68
C HIS A 44 4.28 -2.47 4.31
N HIS A 45 3.35 -3.41 4.07
CA HIS A 45 3.20 -4.07 2.78
C HIS A 45 2.81 -3.08 1.68
N SER A 46 1.95 -2.10 1.98
CA SER A 46 1.53 -1.09 1.01
C SER A 46 2.70 -0.27 0.47
N ASP A 47 3.64 0.09 1.33
CA ASP A 47 4.79 0.92 0.97
C ASP A 47 5.95 0.08 0.42
N ALA A 48 6.51 -0.80 1.25
CA ALA A 48 7.72 -1.54 0.90
C ALA A 48 7.48 -2.62 -0.18
N THR A 49 6.28 -3.20 -0.25
CA THR A 49 6.03 -4.35 -1.12
C THR A 49 5.21 -4.00 -2.36
N LEU A 50 4.21 -3.12 -2.23
CA LEU A 50 3.36 -2.73 -3.37
C LEU A 50 3.83 -1.44 -4.04
N THR A 51 4.14 -0.39 -3.29
CA THR A 51 4.50 0.91 -3.88
C THR A 51 5.94 0.93 -4.40
N PHE A 52 6.90 0.43 -3.64
CA PHE A 52 8.32 0.46 -4.04
C PHE A 52 8.61 -0.14 -5.43
N PRO A 53 8.15 -1.36 -5.78
CA PRO A 53 8.41 -1.90 -7.11
C PRO A 53 7.82 -1.05 -8.24
N GLN A 54 6.72 -0.35 -7.98
CA GLN A 54 6.10 0.54 -8.96
C GLN A 54 6.94 1.81 -9.18
N THR A 55 7.61 2.33 -8.15
CA THR A 55 8.50 3.50 -8.32
C THR A 55 9.71 3.16 -9.18
N VAL A 56 10.27 1.96 -9.03
CA VAL A 56 11.37 1.49 -9.90
C VAL A 56 10.88 1.29 -11.34
N PHE A 57 9.71 0.67 -11.52
CA PHE A 57 9.09 0.54 -12.84
C PHE A 57 8.88 1.92 -13.50
N MET A 58 8.28 2.86 -12.77
CA MET A 58 8.02 4.22 -13.24
C MET A 58 9.31 4.91 -13.66
N ARG A 59 10.36 4.84 -12.86
CA ARG A 59 11.65 5.45 -13.16
C ARG A 59 12.18 4.99 -14.51
N TYR A 60 12.37 3.68 -14.69
CA TYR A 60 13.04 3.15 -15.87
C TYR A 60 12.13 2.98 -17.08
N LYS A 61 10.81 3.03 -16.91
CA LYS A 61 9.88 2.96 -18.03
C LYS A 61 9.44 4.32 -18.56
N LEU A 62 9.30 5.32 -17.66
CA LEU A 62 8.73 6.63 -18.00
C LEU A 62 9.74 7.78 -17.92
N GLN A 63 10.66 7.77 -16.95
CA GLN A 63 11.59 8.88 -16.72
C GLN A 63 12.95 8.66 -17.41
N GLU A 64 13.43 7.43 -17.39
CA GLU A 64 14.74 7.04 -17.96
C GLU A 64 14.58 5.81 -18.90
N PRO A 65 13.76 5.91 -19.96
CA PRO A 65 13.48 4.76 -20.83
C PRO A 65 14.74 4.29 -21.58
N GLY A 66 14.89 2.97 -21.70
CA GLY A 66 16.03 2.34 -22.38
C GLY A 66 17.28 2.15 -21.52
N ILE A 67 17.39 2.80 -20.35
CA ILE A 67 18.56 2.68 -19.47
C ILE A 67 18.56 1.35 -18.72
N ALA A 68 17.40 0.90 -18.24
CA ALA A 68 17.27 -0.33 -17.44
C ALA A 68 15.93 -1.04 -17.67
N ASP A 69 15.57 -1.34 -18.91
CA ASP A 69 14.30 -1.98 -19.27
C ASP A 69 14.11 -3.36 -18.59
N ASN A 70 15.19 -4.10 -18.38
CA ASN A 70 15.14 -5.36 -17.65
C ASN A 70 14.75 -5.16 -16.18
N ALA A 71 15.23 -4.09 -15.54
CA ALA A 71 14.83 -3.75 -14.18
C ALA A 71 13.35 -3.34 -14.14
N ALA A 72 12.90 -2.47 -15.05
CA ALA A 72 11.49 -2.11 -15.15
C ALA A 72 10.58 -3.34 -15.29
N THR A 73 10.93 -4.25 -16.19
CA THR A 73 10.18 -5.50 -16.42
C THR A 73 10.20 -6.41 -15.18
N GLY A 74 11.35 -6.55 -14.52
CA GLY A 74 11.51 -7.35 -13.30
C GLY A 74 10.66 -6.82 -12.15
N TYR A 75 10.69 -5.52 -11.90
CA TYR A 75 9.94 -4.90 -10.81
C TYR A 75 8.42 -4.88 -11.08
N ARG A 76 7.99 -4.74 -12.35
CA ARG A 76 6.59 -4.95 -12.71
C ARG A 76 6.13 -6.38 -12.40
N LYS A 77 6.90 -7.41 -12.78
CA LYS A 77 6.60 -8.80 -12.45
C LYS A 77 6.56 -9.03 -10.94
N TRP A 78 7.47 -8.40 -10.21
CA TRP A 78 7.48 -8.47 -8.73
C TRP A 78 6.19 -7.90 -8.15
N PHE A 79 5.79 -6.68 -8.54
CA PHE A 79 4.53 -6.09 -8.10
C PHE A 79 3.34 -7.03 -8.36
N VAL A 80 3.19 -7.52 -9.59
CA VAL A 80 2.10 -8.45 -9.97
C VAL A 80 2.10 -9.71 -9.09
N ALA A 81 3.26 -10.28 -8.81
CA ALA A 81 3.35 -11.47 -7.97
C ALA A 81 2.89 -11.23 -6.52
N ARG A 82 3.00 -10.00 -6.01
CA ARG A 82 2.58 -9.63 -4.64
C ARG A 82 1.07 -9.41 -4.52
N LEU A 83 0.37 -9.16 -5.59
CA LEU A 83 -1.09 -9.06 -5.59
C LEU A 83 -1.79 -10.36 -5.15
N ARG A 84 -1.13 -11.52 -5.25
CA ARG A 84 -1.71 -12.80 -4.80
C ARG A 84 -2.05 -12.82 -3.30
N LEU A 85 -1.25 -12.15 -2.47
CA LEU A 85 -1.54 -12.07 -1.03
C LEU A 85 -2.79 -11.24 -0.80
N LEU A 86 -2.90 -10.11 -1.49
CA LEU A 86 -4.04 -9.22 -1.40
C LEU A 86 -5.32 -9.90 -1.92
N GLU A 87 -5.24 -10.57 -3.08
CA GLU A 87 -6.36 -11.35 -3.65
C GLU A 87 -6.87 -12.41 -2.67
N LYS A 88 -5.96 -13.14 -2.02
CA LYS A 88 -6.32 -14.14 -1.03
C LYS A 88 -7.00 -13.53 0.19
N GLU A 89 -6.51 -12.39 0.66
CA GLU A 89 -7.07 -11.71 1.83
C GLU A 89 -8.47 -11.17 1.58
N LEU A 90 -8.70 -10.61 0.38
CA LEU A 90 -9.99 -10.03 -0.01
C LEU A 90 -10.98 -11.04 -0.60
N ALA A 91 -10.63 -12.34 -0.66
CA ALA A 91 -11.54 -13.37 -1.17
C ALA A 91 -12.79 -13.53 -0.31
N ASP A 92 -12.66 -13.40 1.00
CA ASP A 92 -13.71 -13.66 1.98
C ASP A 92 -14.05 -12.44 2.84
N ARG A 93 -13.49 -11.24 2.54
CA ARG A 93 -13.74 -10.02 3.32
C ARG A 93 -13.70 -8.76 2.46
N GLU A 94 -14.46 -7.77 2.88
CA GLU A 94 -14.55 -6.46 2.20
C GLU A 94 -13.37 -5.53 2.56
N TYR A 95 -12.82 -5.65 3.77
CA TYR A 95 -11.74 -4.81 4.30
C TYR A 95 -10.58 -5.66 4.79
N LEU A 96 -9.38 -5.08 4.77
CA LEU A 96 -8.14 -5.77 5.13
C LEU A 96 -8.05 -6.16 6.61
N CYS A 97 -8.73 -5.41 7.50
CA CYS A 97 -8.64 -5.61 8.94
C CYS A 97 -9.98 -5.34 9.64
N CYS A 98 -10.30 -6.15 10.65
CA CYS A 98 -11.39 -5.90 11.60
C CYS A 98 -12.78 -5.69 10.97
N ASP A 99 -13.02 -6.23 9.79
CA ASP A 99 -14.25 -6.08 9.02
C ASP A 99 -14.76 -4.63 8.93
N ARG A 100 -13.82 -3.67 8.86
CA ARG A 100 -14.10 -2.25 8.69
C ARG A 100 -13.00 -1.53 7.94
N PHE A 101 -13.36 -0.41 7.31
CA PHE A 101 -12.42 0.46 6.62
C PHE A 101 -11.43 1.08 7.60
N THR A 102 -10.12 0.95 7.31
CA THR A 102 -9.00 1.42 8.13
C THR A 102 -7.96 2.16 7.27
N ILE A 103 -6.93 2.73 7.91
CA ILE A 103 -5.81 3.31 7.13
C ILE A 103 -5.00 2.24 6.37
N ALA A 104 -5.12 0.95 6.71
CA ALA A 104 -4.53 -0.12 5.90
C ALA A 104 -5.16 -0.17 4.51
N ASP A 105 -6.50 -0.04 4.42
CA ASP A 105 -7.23 0.02 3.15
C ASP A 105 -6.87 1.29 2.36
N ILE A 106 -6.70 2.42 3.03
CA ILE A 106 -6.27 3.67 2.40
C ILE A 106 -4.87 3.51 1.79
N CYS A 107 -3.91 2.97 2.54
CA CYS A 107 -2.52 2.84 2.10
C CYS A 107 -2.38 1.81 0.96
N VAL A 108 -3.04 0.66 1.07
CA VAL A 108 -3.06 -0.35 0.00
C VAL A 108 -3.83 0.18 -1.21
N GLY A 109 -4.98 0.83 -1.01
CA GLY A 109 -5.77 1.44 -2.07
C GLY A 109 -4.98 2.49 -2.88
N TYR A 110 -4.12 3.27 -2.21
CA TYR A 110 -3.20 4.18 -2.90
C TYR A 110 -2.22 3.42 -3.82
N ALA A 111 -1.62 2.32 -3.34
CA ALA A 111 -0.71 1.52 -4.16
C ALA A 111 -1.42 0.92 -5.39
N LEU A 112 -2.68 0.51 -5.25
CA LEU A 112 -3.49 0.02 -6.37
C LEU A 112 -3.87 1.16 -7.33
N TYR A 113 -4.19 2.34 -6.80
CA TYR A 113 -4.44 3.53 -7.62
C TYR A 113 -3.21 3.93 -8.44
N LEU A 114 -2.02 3.89 -7.83
CA LEU A 114 -0.75 4.12 -8.55
C LEU A 114 -0.57 3.13 -9.70
N ALA A 115 -0.88 1.85 -9.49
CA ALA A 115 -0.83 0.84 -10.55
C ALA A 115 -1.76 1.16 -11.74
N LYS A 116 -2.94 1.72 -11.47
CA LYS A 116 -3.84 2.22 -12.51
C LYS A 116 -3.23 3.38 -13.30
N LEU A 117 -2.63 4.35 -12.61
CA LEU A 117 -1.96 5.48 -13.27
C LEU A 117 -0.78 5.02 -14.15
N LEU A 118 -0.05 4.00 -13.69
CA LEU A 118 1.07 3.41 -14.43
C LEU A 118 0.65 2.42 -15.51
N LYS A 119 -0.65 2.14 -15.66
CA LYS A 119 -1.23 1.18 -16.61
C LYS A 119 -0.65 -0.24 -16.46
N ILE A 120 -0.49 -0.69 -15.21
CA ILE A 120 -0.07 -2.05 -14.86
C ILE A 120 -1.14 -2.78 -14.03
N ASN A 121 -2.37 -2.31 -14.10
CA ASN A 121 -3.53 -2.87 -13.41
C ASN A 121 -4.23 -4.00 -14.17
N GLU A 122 -3.73 -4.40 -15.35
CA GLU A 122 -4.27 -5.51 -16.11
C GLU A 122 -4.16 -6.87 -15.41
N ALA A 123 -3.36 -6.93 -14.34
CA ALA A 123 -3.22 -8.10 -13.48
C ALA A 123 -4.18 -8.10 -12.28
N PHE A 124 -5.03 -7.10 -12.15
CA PHE A 124 -6.03 -7.07 -11.07
C PHE A 124 -7.07 -8.16 -11.30
N THR A 125 -7.41 -8.82 -10.23
CA THR A 125 -8.40 -9.88 -10.16
C THR A 125 -9.73 -9.32 -9.63
N PRO A 126 -10.84 -10.07 -9.64
CA PRO A 126 -12.14 -9.55 -9.23
C PRO A 126 -12.22 -9.02 -7.80
N ASN A 127 -11.33 -9.48 -6.89
CA ASN A 127 -11.33 -9.05 -5.50
C ASN A 127 -10.43 -7.82 -5.25
N ILE A 128 -9.64 -7.40 -6.25
CA ILE A 128 -8.77 -6.22 -6.25
C ILE A 128 -9.36 -5.13 -7.16
#